data_e1127398140570fcd0cf6d9db752e7b1
#
_entry.id   e1127398140570fcd0cf6d9db752e7b1
#
_cell.length_a   1.000
_cell.length_b   1.000
_cell.length_c   1.000
_cell.angle_alpha   90.00
_cell.angle_beta   90.00
_cell.angle_gamma   90.00
#
_symmetry.space_group_name_H-M   'P 1'
#
loop_
_entity.id
_entity.type
_entity.pdbx_description
1 polymer ?
#
loop_
_entity_poly.entity_id
_entity_poly.type
_entity_poly.pdbx_seq_one_letter_code
_entity_poly.pdbx_strand_id
1 'polypeptide(L)'
;MESPETLRHVLIHETTHARHLDPLWSLLRCVCLAVYWFDPLVWIAAIFSRRDCELACDEGALRQLGESDRIPYGQTLLRLIPVAGRPESPMLSATTMTAGKRELKDRVTRIAENRRTVGVALLAVVTAAALVCALTFTGAKPSVRSLTGEELSEYALAF
;
A
#
# COMPACT_ATOMS: atom_id res chain seq x y z
N MET A 1 25.69 -23.69 3.84
CA MET A 1 24.49 -24.41 3.34
C MET A 1 23.30 -23.86 4.12
N GLU A 2 22.32 -23.26 3.43
CA GLU A 2 21.09 -22.82 4.07
C GLU A 2 20.27 -24.05 4.48
N SER A 3 19.59 -23.95 5.64
CA SER A 3 18.79 -25.06 6.12
C SER A 3 17.57 -25.28 5.22
N PRO A 4 17.06 -26.50 5.05
CA PRO A 4 15.83 -26.77 4.28
C PRO A 4 14.64 -25.92 4.74
N GLU A 5 14.58 -25.58 6.03
CA GLU A 5 13.55 -24.71 6.61
C GLU A 5 13.65 -23.27 6.12
N THR A 6 14.88 -22.74 6.06
CA THR A 6 15.14 -21.39 5.51
C THR A 6 14.63 -21.30 4.06
N LEU A 7 14.95 -22.31 3.25
CA LEU A 7 14.50 -22.37 1.85
C LEU A 7 12.98 -22.43 1.75
N ARG A 8 12.33 -23.24 2.60
CA ARG A 8 10.86 -23.32 2.65
C ARG A 8 10.23 -21.97 2.98
N HIS A 9 10.75 -21.24 3.97
CA HIS A 9 10.26 -19.91 4.35
C HIS A 9 10.36 -18.92 3.19
N VAL A 10 11.51 -18.89 2.51
CA VAL A 10 11.74 -18.03 1.34
C VAL A 10 10.79 -18.37 0.21
N LEU A 11 10.67 -19.64 -0.16
CA LEU A 11 9.78 -20.07 -1.25
C LEU A 11 8.32 -19.71 -0.99
N ILE A 12 7.84 -19.88 0.25
CA ILE A 12 6.47 -19.51 0.60
C ILE A 12 6.29 -17.99 0.52
N HIS A 13 7.27 -17.20 0.96
CA HIS A 13 7.24 -15.75 0.86
C HIS A 13 7.19 -15.30 -0.61
N GLU A 14 8.09 -15.79 -1.47
CA GLU A 14 8.14 -15.46 -2.89
C GLU A 14 6.88 -15.89 -3.65
N THR A 15 6.36 -17.09 -3.35
CA THR A 15 5.09 -17.52 -3.95
C THR A 15 3.90 -16.69 -3.50
N THR A 16 3.95 -16.11 -2.32
CA THR A 16 2.92 -15.18 -1.84
C THR A 16 2.97 -13.87 -2.61
N HIS A 17 4.14 -13.30 -2.90
CA HIS A 17 4.30 -12.14 -3.79
C HIS A 17 3.68 -12.40 -5.17
N ALA A 18 3.93 -13.57 -5.76
CA ALA A 18 3.35 -13.94 -7.04
C ALA A 18 1.81 -14.02 -6.99
N ARG A 19 1.26 -14.57 -5.92
CA ARG A 19 -0.20 -14.68 -5.70
C ARG A 19 -0.90 -13.33 -5.50
N HIS A 20 -0.22 -12.40 -4.83
CA HIS A 20 -0.74 -11.05 -4.59
C HIS A 20 -0.55 -10.11 -5.80
N LEU A 21 0.07 -10.60 -6.89
CA LEU A 21 0.39 -9.81 -8.07
C LEU A 21 1.27 -8.58 -7.78
N ASP A 22 2.18 -8.71 -6.81
CA ASP A 22 3.06 -7.62 -6.38
C ASP A 22 3.96 -7.06 -7.49
N PRO A 23 4.43 -7.86 -8.48
CA PRO A 23 5.10 -7.31 -9.65
C PRO A 23 4.23 -6.33 -10.45
N LEU A 24 2.92 -6.60 -10.56
CA LEU A 24 1.98 -5.71 -11.22
C LEU A 24 1.77 -4.40 -10.43
N TRP A 25 1.63 -4.51 -9.11
CA TRP A 25 1.57 -3.35 -8.21
C TRP A 25 2.84 -2.52 -8.25
N SER A 26 4.02 -3.18 -8.38
CA SER A 26 5.30 -2.50 -8.54
C SER A 26 5.37 -1.72 -9.86
N LEU A 27 4.90 -2.31 -10.96
CA LEU A 27 4.81 -1.64 -12.25
C LEU A 27 3.87 -0.42 -12.17
N LEU A 28 2.68 -0.58 -11.57
CA LEU A 28 1.73 0.52 -11.37
C LEU A 28 2.36 1.68 -10.59
N ARG A 29 3.09 1.39 -9.49
CA ARG A 29 3.83 2.40 -8.73
C ARG A 29 4.86 3.12 -9.60
N CYS A 30 5.61 2.40 -10.41
CA CYS A 30 6.59 3.00 -11.33
C CYS A 30 5.92 3.94 -12.33
N VAL A 31 4.79 3.55 -12.91
CA VAL A 31 4.02 4.41 -13.82
C VAL A 31 3.51 5.66 -13.11
N CYS A 32 2.93 5.52 -11.92
CA CYS A 32 2.48 6.67 -11.13
C CYS A 32 3.62 7.63 -10.81
N LEU A 33 4.78 7.11 -10.39
CA LEU A 33 5.96 7.92 -10.10
C LEU A 33 6.52 8.61 -11.36
N ALA A 34 6.47 7.95 -12.52
CA ALA A 34 6.92 8.54 -13.77
C ALA A 34 6.00 9.67 -14.25
N VAL A 35 4.69 9.52 -14.10
CA VAL A 35 3.69 10.52 -14.49
C VAL A 35 3.65 11.70 -13.51
N TYR A 36 3.67 11.41 -12.21
CA TYR A 36 3.55 12.40 -11.12
C TYR A 36 4.87 12.61 -10.39
N TRP A 37 6.00 12.56 -11.10
CA TRP A 37 7.34 12.66 -10.52
C TRP A 37 7.55 13.93 -9.67
N PHE A 38 6.83 15.00 -9.93
CA PHE A 38 6.88 16.30 -9.27
C PHE A 38 6.02 16.36 -7.98
N ASP A 39 5.15 15.38 -7.74
CA ASP A 39 4.25 15.39 -6.58
C ASP A 39 4.85 14.55 -5.43
N PRO A 40 5.24 15.20 -4.29
CA PRO A 40 5.80 14.50 -3.15
C PRO A 40 4.82 13.51 -2.50
N LEU A 41 3.50 13.72 -2.63
CA LEU A 41 2.51 12.81 -2.05
C LEU A 41 2.53 11.45 -2.76
N VAL A 42 2.78 11.43 -4.07
CA VAL A 42 2.90 10.18 -4.83
C VAL A 42 4.13 9.39 -4.40
N TRP A 43 5.24 10.06 -4.09
CA TRP A 43 6.44 9.41 -3.54
C TRP A 43 6.18 8.79 -2.17
N ILE A 44 5.50 9.53 -1.28
CA ILE A 44 5.11 9.04 0.04
C ILE A 44 4.17 7.83 -0.10
N ALA A 45 3.16 7.93 -0.96
CA ALA A 45 2.22 6.84 -1.23
C ALA A 45 2.92 5.58 -1.78
N ALA A 46 3.89 5.75 -2.68
CA ALA A 46 4.68 4.64 -3.23
C ALA A 46 5.50 3.92 -2.16
N ILE A 47 6.11 4.66 -1.22
CA ILE A 47 6.86 4.09 -0.09
C ILE A 47 5.94 3.27 0.81
N PHE A 48 4.79 3.83 1.21
CA PHE A 48 3.82 3.12 2.05
C PHE A 48 3.23 1.90 1.35
N SER A 49 2.85 2.03 0.07
CA SER A 49 2.33 0.92 -0.72
C SER A 49 3.31 -0.24 -0.81
N ARG A 50 4.63 0.03 -1.00
CA ARG A 50 5.65 -1.01 -0.99
C ARG A 50 5.71 -1.73 0.37
N ARG A 51 5.74 -0.95 1.46
CA ARG A 51 5.75 -1.49 2.82
C ARG A 51 4.52 -2.37 3.10
N ASP A 52 3.35 -1.94 2.67
CA ASP A 52 2.11 -2.69 2.86
C ASP A 52 2.10 -4.01 2.06
N CYS A 53 2.68 -4.04 0.85
CA CYS A 53 2.90 -5.28 0.10
C CYS A 53 3.74 -6.27 0.88
N GLU A 54 4.89 -5.85 1.43
CA GLU A 54 5.76 -6.70 2.25
C GLU A 54 5.02 -7.27 3.47
N LEU A 55 4.29 -6.42 4.19
CA LEU A 55 3.50 -6.85 5.35
C LEU A 55 2.39 -7.84 5.00
N ALA A 56 1.73 -7.63 3.86
CA ALA A 56 0.70 -8.54 3.36
C ALA A 56 1.30 -9.90 2.95
N CYS A 57 2.50 -9.89 2.36
CA CYS A 57 3.21 -11.12 2.01
C CYS A 57 3.68 -11.88 3.24
N ASP A 58 4.19 -11.19 4.27
CA ASP A 58 4.54 -11.83 5.54
C ASP A 58 3.31 -12.49 6.19
N GLU A 59 2.18 -11.79 6.24
CA GLU A 59 0.93 -12.35 6.78
C GLU A 59 0.43 -13.54 5.96
N GLY A 60 0.50 -13.46 4.63
CA GLY A 60 0.14 -14.54 3.72
C GLY A 60 1.04 -15.77 3.88
N ALA A 61 2.34 -15.57 4.05
CA ALA A 61 3.31 -16.63 4.32
C ALA A 61 3.03 -17.30 5.66
N LEU A 62 2.81 -16.53 6.72
CA LEU A 62 2.51 -17.06 8.06
C LEU A 62 1.18 -17.84 8.11
N ARG A 63 0.17 -17.46 7.32
CA ARG A 63 -1.07 -18.23 7.19
C ARG A 63 -0.84 -19.61 6.58
N GLN A 64 0.15 -19.76 5.70
CA GLN A 64 0.49 -21.02 5.06
C GLN A 64 1.42 -21.88 5.93
N LEU A 65 2.34 -21.25 6.66
CA LEU A 65 3.30 -21.91 7.54
C LEU A 65 2.66 -22.40 8.84
N GLY A 66 1.71 -21.65 9.38
CA GLY A 66 1.08 -21.90 10.68
C GLY A 66 1.75 -21.16 11.83
N GLU A 67 1.10 -21.20 12.99
CA GLU A 67 1.50 -20.43 14.18
C GLU A 67 2.85 -20.88 14.76
N SER A 68 3.18 -22.19 14.65
CA SER A 68 4.45 -22.75 15.14
C SER A 68 5.67 -22.20 14.42
N ASP A 69 5.52 -21.84 13.15
CA ASP A 69 6.61 -21.39 12.29
C ASP A 69 6.82 -19.86 12.36
N ARG A 70 6.01 -19.14 13.13
CA ARG A 70 6.04 -17.68 13.26
C ARG A 70 7.42 -17.16 13.70
N ILE A 71 7.95 -17.69 14.79
CA ILE A 71 9.26 -17.27 15.32
C ILE A 71 10.41 -17.72 14.41
N PRO A 72 10.47 -18.98 13.94
CA PRO A 72 11.44 -19.42 12.94
C PRO A 72 11.44 -18.59 11.67
N TYR A 73 10.25 -18.22 11.16
CA TYR A 73 10.11 -17.36 10.00
C TYR A 73 10.72 -15.96 10.23
N GLY A 74 10.40 -15.32 11.36
CA GLY A 74 11.00 -14.03 11.73
C GLY A 74 12.51 -14.08 11.84
N GLN A 75 13.08 -15.17 12.37
CA GLN A 75 14.52 -15.39 12.44
C GLN A 75 15.13 -15.57 11.04
N THR A 76 14.44 -16.23 10.13
CA THR A 76 14.85 -16.36 8.73
C THR A 76 14.96 -15.00 8.06
N LEU A 77 13.96 -14.15 8.21
CA LEU A 77 13.99 -12.78 7.68
C LEU A 77 15.18 -11.98 8.21
N LEU A 78 15.47 -12.09 9.52
CA LEU A 78 16.63 -11.42 10.13
C LEU A 78 17.97 -11.91 9.58
N ARG A 79 18.08 -13.18 9.18
CA ARG A 79 19.31 -13.76 8.62
C ARG A 79 19.55 -13.38 7.17
N LEU A 80 18.48 -13.25 6.37
CA LEU A 80 18.57 -13.01 4.93
C LEU A 80 18.85 -11.55 4.57
N ILE A 81 18.43 -10.59 5.38
CA ILE A 81 18.58 -9.17 5.08
C ILE A 81 20.04 -8.68 5.03
N PRO A 82 20.98 -9.11 5.90
CA PRO A 82 22.38 -8.73 5.78
C PRO A 82 23.01 -9.19 4.47
N VAL A 83 22.52 -10.27 3.86
CA VAL A 83 23.03 -10.83 2.61
C VAL A 83 22.52 -10.03 1.40
N ALA A 84 21.26 -9.58 1.44
CA ALA A 84 20.67 -8.73 0.40
C ALA A 84 21.16 -7.27 0.46
N GLY A 85 21.65 -6.83 1.62
CA GLY A 85 22.09 -5.46 1.89
C GLY A 85 23.55 -5.16 1.57
N ARG A 86 24.22 -5.96 0.70
CA ARG A 86 25.53 -5.58 0.21
C ARG A 86 25.37 -4.48 -0.84
N PRO A 87 25.71 -3.22 -0.52
CA PRO A 87 25.48 -2.13 -1.44
C PRO A 87 26.48 -2.22 -2.60
N GLU A 88 25.99 -2.40 -3.80
CA GLU A 88 26.82 -2.32 -5.01
C GLU A 88 27.24 -0.87 -5.33
N SER A 89 26.67 0.13 -4.64
CA SER A 89 27.08 1.51 -4.81
C SER A 89 26.97 2.32 -3.51
N PRO A 90 28.05 3.06 -3.12
CA PRO A 90 28.08 3.82 -1.86
C PRO A 90 27.10 4.99 -1.81
N MET A 91 26.58 5.45 -2.94
CA MET A 91 25.70 6.61 -3.03
C MET A 91 24.24 6.27 -2.70
N LEU A 92 23.81 5.02 -2.92
CA LEU A 92 22.46 4.53 -2.54
C LEU A 92 22.39 4.02 -1.09
N SER A 93 23.53 3.74 -0.47
CA SER A 93 23.62 3.04 0.81
C SER A 93 23.12 3.84 2.01
N ALA A 94 23.37 5.15 2.06
CA ALA A 94 23.15 5.92 3.28
C ALA A 94 21.65 6.07 3.63
N THR A 95 20.81 6.25 2.62
CA THR A 95 19.34 6.45 2.79
C THR A 95 18.60 5.12 2.88
N THR A 96 19.06 4.11 2.15
CA THR A 96 18.38 2.80 2.06
C THR A 96 18.64 1.92 3.29
N MET A 97 19.83 2.00 3.92
CA MET A 97 20.16 1.17 5.09
C MET A 97 19.34 1.52 6.34
N THR A 98 19.06 2.81 6.57
CA THR A 98 18.28 3.23 7.73
C THR A 98 16.80 2.91 7.55
N ALA A 99 16.28 3.08 6.34
CA ALA A 99 14.90 2.72 5.99
C ALA A 99 14.69 1.21 6.09
N GLY A 100 15.57 0.40 5.52
CA GLY A 100 15.50 -1.06 5.57
C GLY A 100 15.55 -1.64 6.98
N LYS A 101 16.36 -1.08 7.89
CA LYS A 101 16.42 -1.53 9.29
C LYS A 101 15.14 -1.24 10.06
N ARG A 102 14.51 -0.08 9.83
CA ARG A 102 13.22 0.27 10.44
C ARG A 102 12.10 -0.62 9.91
N GLU A 103 12.05 -0.81 8.61
CA GLU A 103 11.09 -1.66 7.94
C GLU A 103 11.16 -3.10 8.44
N LEU A 104 12.40 -3.64 8.53
CA LEU A 104 12.63 -4.96 9.10
C LEU A 104 12.17 -5.08 10.56
N LYS A 105 12.53 -4.10 11.39
CA LYS A 105 12.11 -4.08 12.78
C LYS A 105 10.58 -4.10 12.90
N ASP A 106 9.89 -3.30 12.09
CA ASP A 106 8.43 -3.25 12.07
C ASP A 106 7.81 -4.57 11.60
N ARG A 107 8.39 -5.23 10.58
CA ARG A 107 7.96 -6.56 10.11
C ARG A 107 8.10 -7.59 11.22
N VAL A 108 9.28 -7.70 11.82
CA VAL A 108 9.56 -8.66 12.89
C VAL A 108 8.69 -8.39 14.13
N THR A 109 8.49 -7.14 14.51
CA THR A 109 7.62 -6.77 15.63
C THR A 109 6.17 -7.19 15.36
N ARG A 110 5.64 -6.95 14.15
CA ARG A 110 4.29 -7.38 13.76
C ARG A 110 4.14 -8.90 13.75
N ILE A 111 5.17 -9.60 13.26
CA ILE A 111 5.22 -11.06 13.30
C ILE A 111 5.15 -11.55 14.75
N ALA A 112 5.89 -10.95 15.67
CA ALA A 112 5.90 -11.32 17.08
C ALA A 112 4.60 -11.00 17.80
N GLU A 113 3.97 -9.84 17.51
CA GLU A 113 2.79 -9.32 18.21
C GLU A 113 1.45 -9.84 17.65
N ASN A 114 1.45 -10.64 16.60
CA ASN A 114 0.23 -11.18 15.95
C ASN A 114 -0.85 -10.11 15.63
N ARG A 115 -0.44 -8.92 15.23
CA ARG A 115 -1.39 -7.82 14.96
C ARG A 115 -2.14 -8.03 13.64
N ARG A 116 -3.36 -8.53 13.71
CA ARG A 116 -4.32 -8.62 12.59
C ARG A 116 -5.12 -7.32 12.41
N THR A 117 -4.47 -6.17 12.31
CA THR A 117 -5.16 -4.87 12.36
C THR A 117 -5.43 -4.22 11.00
N VAL A 118 -4.94 -4.78 9.90
CA VAL A 118 -5.02 -4.15 8.57
C VAL A 118 -6.46 -4.01 8.07
N GLY A 119 -7.32 -5.00 8.30
CA GLY A 119 -8.70 -4.99 7.81
C GLY A 119 -9.57 -3.88 8.42
N VAL A 120 -9.44 -3.64 9.72
CA VAL A 120 -10.23 -2.61 10.43
C VAL A 120 -9.79 -1.20 10.04
N ALA A 121 -8.48 -0.96 9.92
CA ALA A 121 -7.96 0.34 9.50
C ALA A 121 -8.36 0.65 8.05
N LEU A 122 -8.28 -0.32 7.13
CA LEU A 122 -8.71 -0.15 5.76
C LEU A 122 -10.21 0.15 5.68
N LEU A 123 -11.04 -0.58 6.41
CA LEU A 123 -12.48 -0.34 6.46
C LEU A 123 -12.78 1.07 6.97
N ALA A 124 -12.10 1.55 8.01
CA ALA A 124 -12.26 2.89 8.55
C ALA A 124 -11.88 3.98 7.52
N VAL A 125 -10.79 3.79 6.78
CA VAL A 125 -10.36 4.73 5.72
C VAL A 125 -11.35 4.74 4.56
N VAL A 126 -11.82 3.58 4.10
CA VAL A 126 -12.80 3.48 3.01
C VAL A 126 -14.14 4.11 3.40
N THR A 127 -14.62 3.87 4.63
CA THR A 127 -15.86 4.48 5.12
C THR A 127 -15.72 5.99 5.29
N ALA A 128 -14.58 6.49 5.77
CA ALA A 128 -14.32 7.92 5.87
C ALA A 128 -14.26 8.59 4.49
N ALA A 129 -13.58 7.98 3.53
CA ALA A 129 -13.52 8.47 2.15
C ALA A 129 -14.91 8.49 1.48
N ALA A 130 -15.70 7.43 1.65
CA ALA A 130 -17.06 7.36 1.14
C ALA A 130 -17.98 8.44 1.75
N LEU A 131 -17.83 8.71 3.06
CA LEU A 131 -18.55 9.78 3.74
C LEU A 131 -18.17 11.17 3.18
N VAL A 132 -16.88 11.44 3.00
CA VAL A 132 -16.42 12.71 2.42
C VAL A 132 -16.95 12.87 1.00
N CYS A 133 -16.88 11.84 0.17
CA CYS A 133 -17.47 11.87 -1.17
C CYS A 133 -18.98 12.13 -1.13
N ALA A 134 -19.71 11.43 -0.28
CA ALA A 134 -21.15 11.63 -0.14
C ALA A 134 -21.50 13.07 0.27
N LEU A 135 -20.78 13.66 1.22
CA LEU A 135 -20.98 15.02 1.68
C LEU A 135 -20.65 16.08 0.61
N THR A 136 -19.61 15.83 -0.20
CA THR A 136 -19.22 16.77 -1.27
C THR A 136 -20.15 16.71 -2.48
N PHE A 137 -20.59 15.51 -2.88
CA PHE A 137 -21.46 15.35 -4.05
C PHE A 137 -22.94 15.64 -3.77
N THR A 138 -23.44 15.43 -2.53
CA THR A 138 -24.84 15.77 -2.17
C THR A 138 -25.07 17.25 -1.92
N GLY A 139 -24.00 18.07 -1.79
CA GLY A 139 -24.11 19.54 -1.63
C GLY A 139 -24.40 20.31 -2.92
N ALA A 140 -24.25 19.69 -4.10
CA ALA A 140 -24.52 20.30 -5.38
C ALA A 140 -26.05 20.33 -5.66
N LYS A 141 -26.77 21.30 -5.10
CA LYS A 141 -28.15 21.61 -5.57
C LYS A 141 -28.00 22.13 -6.99
N PRO A 142 -28.63 21.51 -8.01
CA PRO A 142 -28.76 22.16 -9.30
C PRO A 142 -29.57 23.46 -9.10
N SER A 143 -28.92 24.59 -9.31
CA SER A 143 -29.63 25.87 -9.38
C SER A 143 -30.46 25.85 -10.68
N VAL A 144 -31.63 25.27 -10.64
CA VAL A 144 -32.61 25.47 -11.68
C VAL A 144 -33.05 26.93 -11.55
N ARG A 145 -32.49 27.80 -12.39
CA ARG A 145 -32.93 29.15 -12.57
C ARG A 145 -34.36 29.07 -13.14
N SER A 146 -35.34 29.20 -12.26
CA SER A 146 -36.74 29.36 -12.70
C SER A 146 -36.80 30.67 -13.46
N LEU A 147 -36.97 30.61 -14.77
CA LEU A 147 -37.31 31.79 -15.58
C LEU A 147 -38.59 32.39 -15.02
N THR A 148 -38.53 33.65 -14.65
CA THR A 148 -39.69 34.39 -14.16
C THR A 148 -40.66 34.59 -15.33
N GLY A 149 -41.97 34.62 -15.04
CA GLY A 149 -43.00 34.78 -16.09
C GLY A 149 -42.81 35.99 -17.01
N GLU A 150 -42.13 37.05 -16.54
CA GLU A 150 -41.74 38.21 -17.34
C GLU A 150 -40.67 37.87 -18.39
N GLU A 151 -39.65 37.07 -18.07
CA GLU A 151 -38.63 36.65 -19.03
C GLU A 151 -39.25 35.76 -20.15
N LEU A 152 -40.21 34.91 -19.79
CA LEU A 152 -40.95 34.09 -20.77
C LEU A 152 -41.82 34.93 -21.72
N SER A 153 -42.38 36.04 -21.24
CA SER A 153 -43.18 36.94 -22.08
C SER A 153 -42.29 37.74 -23.05
N GLU A 154 -41.09 38.10 -22.64
CA GLU A 154 -40.11 38.81 -23.48
C GLU A 154 -39.60 37.92 -24.61
N TYR A 155 -39.34 36.63 -24.34
CA TYR A 155 -39.00 35.64 -25.37
C TYR A 155 -40.16 35.35 -26.33
N ALA A 156 -41.40 35.38 -25.86
CA ALA A 156 -42.58 35.15 -26.71
C ALA A 156 -42.91 36.33 -27.64
N LEU A 157 -42.45 37.54 -27.32
CA LEU A 157 -42.64 38.74 -28.16
C LEU A 157 -41.52 38.95 -29.19
N ALA A 158 -40.43 38.19 -29.08
CA ALA A 158 -39.28 38.26 -29.98
C ALA A 158 -39.37 37.32 -31.21
N PHE A 159 -40.43 36.52 -31.31
CA PHE A 159 -40.79 35.69 -32.46
C PHE A 159 -42.09 36.14 -33.09
#